data_b6cb4391ac679800a26b895c7f1b1539
#
_entry.id   b6cb4391ac679800a26b895c7f1b1539
#
_cell.length_a   1.000
_cell.length_b   1.000
_cell.length_c   1.000
_cell.angle_alpha   90.00
_cell.angle_beta   90.00
_cell.angle_gamma   90.00
#
_symmetry.space_group_name_H-M   'P 1'
#
loop_
_entity.id
_entity.type
_entity.pdbx_description
1 polymer ?
#
loop_
_entity_poly.entity_id
_entity_poly.type
_entity_poly.pdbx_seq_one_letter_code
_entity_poly.pdbx_strand_id
1 'polypeptide(L)'
;SGKRCSVQMDTTAVVINALPAQQGVDFSQAYTGKGVVVGVQDIGFDLTHPTFYSADMSRYRIKAMWDQLSKDSVGTGLYVGRDYVGEQALLQVGHPVDGLTETHGTHTAGIAAGSGAEGNGVVSPYRGIAYDADLVLVDNAAGDNVKYIDPKDYYKFTYATDALGFKYIFDYADQQRKPCVINFSEGSTQDIHGYDQLYYELLSSLTGPGHIIVSSAGNNGAKRSYIHKPAGQEKAGTFLVGEPHTASVTCTSVKPFVFRTTIYNVANGPKVFDIPTTKVCAARDSLFTDSVVIDGKKYLWKVLAYPNSYNHTKTAYDFLIKSTAL
;
A
#
# COMPACT_ATOMS: atom_id res chain seq x y z
N SER A 1 22.10 21.35 19.65
CA SER A 1 21.90 21.87 18.29
C SER A 1 20.78 21.10 17.64
N GLY A 2 19.59 21.70 17.53
CA GLY A 2 18.44 21.09 16.87
C GLY A 2 18.72 20.92 15.36
N LYS A 3 18.42 19.74 14.81
CA LYS A 3 18.36 19.56 13.35
C LYS A 3 17.29 20.52 12.81
N ARG A 4 17.68 21.43 11.93
CA ARG A 4 16.72 22.20 11.14
C ARG A 4 16.25 21.28 10.01
N CYS A 5 15.00 20.83 10.07
CA CYS A 5 14.34 20.21 8.93
C CYS A 5 13.78 21.35 8.07
N SER A 6 14.16 21.42 6.81
CA SER A 6 13.53 22.29 5.82
C SER A 6 12.48 21.49 5.05
N VAL A 7 11.34 22.09 4.79
CA VAL A 7 10.33 21.55 3.88
C VAL A 7 10.91 21.63 2.47
N GLN A 8 10.89 20.52 1.71
CA GLN A 8 11.66 20.40 0.47
C GLN A 8 10.82 20.31 -0.81
N MET A 9 9.52 20.68 -0.77
CA MET A 9 8.67 20.57 -1.96
C MET A 9 9.06 21.53 -3.08
N ASP A 10 9.54 22.71 -2.76
CA ASP A 10 10.12 23.67 -3.72
C ASP A 10 11.35 23.08 -4.41
N THR A 11 12.22 22.48 -3.64
CA THR A 11 13.43 21.81 -4.12
C THR A 11 13.10 20.53 -4.90
N THR A 12 12.07 19.77 -4.50
CA THR A 12 11.68 18.55 -5.18
C THR A 12 11.28 18.81 -6.62
N ALA A 13 10.44 19.81 -6.90
CA ALA A 13 10.03 20.15 -8.26
C ALA A 13 11.22 20.52 -9.16
N VAL A 14 12.26 21.12 -8.59
CA VAL A 14 13.54 21.42 -9.27
C VAL A 14 14.32 20.13 -9.54
N VAL A 15 14.52 19.31 -8.51
CA VAL A 15 15.35 18.09 -8.58
C VAL A 15 14.80 17.07 -9.56
N ILE A 16 13.48 16.89 -9.62
CA ILE A 16 12.83 15.99 -10.58
C ILE A 16 12.61 16.63 -11.95
N ASN A 17 13.10 17.87 -12.14
CA ASN A 17 12.96 18.61 -13.41
C ASN A 17 11.50 18.86 -13.85
N ALA A 18 10.58 19.04 -12.90
CA ALA A 18 9.18 19.31 -13.21
C ALA A 18 8.90 20.78 -13.56
N LEU A 19 9.71 21.73 -13.07
CA LEU A 19 9.49 23.16 -13.31
C LEU A 19 9.49 23.53 -14.79
N PRO A 20 10.41 23.07 -15.65
CA PRO A 20 10.37 23.37 -17.08
C PRO A 20 9.06 22.95 -17.73
N ALA A 21 8.53 21.77 -17.39
CA ALA A 21 7.24 21.30 -17.90
C ALA A 21 6.08 22.17 -17.39
N GLN A 22 6.07 22.53 -16.10
CA GLN A 22 5.05 23.42 -15.52
C GLN A 22 5.08 24.84 -16.13
N GLN A 23 6.23 25.31 -16.54
CA GLN A 23 6.44 26.63 -17.15
C GLN A 23 6.33 26.63 -18.68
N GLY A 24 6.29 25.44 -19.30
CA GLY A 24 6.29 25.30 -20.75
C GLY A 24 7.65 25.60 -21.40
N VAL A 25 8.74 25.52 -20.63
CA VAL A 25 10.10 25.71 -21.17
C VAL A 25 10.48 24.48 -22.01
N ASP A 26 10.78 24.70 -23.28
CA ASP A 26 11.06 23.66 -24.26
C ASP A 26 9.87 22.71 -24.55
N PHE A 27 8.65 23.11 -24.18
CA PHE A 27 7.41 22.39 -24.48
C PHE A 27 6.44 23.27 -25.28
N SER A 28 5.46 22.63 -25.94
CA SER A 28 4.44 23.34 -26.71
C SER A 28 3.51 24.22 -25.85
N GLN A 29 3.41 23.90 -24.56
CA GLN A 29 2.60 24.63 -23.58
C GLN A 29 3.05 24.29 -22.15
N ALA A 30 2.52 25.01 -21.17
CA ALA A 30 2.69 24.67 -19.75
C ALA A 30 1.84 23.43 -19.38
N TYR A 31 2.45 22.48 -18.70
CA TYR A 31 1.80 21.25 -18.22
C TYR A 31 1.64 21.30 -16.71
N THR A 32 0.45 21.69 -16.27
CA THR A 32 0.10 21.90 -14.84
C THR A 32 -0.82 20.83 -14.28
N GLY A 33 -1.13 19.80 -15.09
CA GLY A 33 -2.17 18.81 -14.81
C GLY A 33 -3.56 19.19 -15.28
N LYS A 34 -3.75 20.38 -15.88
CA LYS A 34 -5.05 20.79 -16.42
C LYS A 34 -5.52 19.81 -17.49
N GLY A 35 -6.75 19.30 -17.33
CA GLY A 35 -7.35 18.33 -18.25
C GLY A 35 -6.94 16.87 -17.97
N VAL A 36 -6.23 16.61 -16.88
CA VAL A 36 -5.82 15.28 -16.41
C VAL A 36 -6.53 14.95 -15.10
N VAL A 37 -6.83 13.68 -14.85
CA VAL A 37 -7.24 13.17 -13.55
C VAL A 37 -6.01 12.65 -12.81
N VAL A 38 -5.79 13.12 -11.59
CA VAL A 38 -4.87 12.50 -10.64
C VAL A 38 -5.72 11.67 -9.68
N GLY A 39 -5.56 10.35 -9.76
CA GLY A 39 -6.12 9.42 -8.81
C GLY A 39 -5.21 9.28 -7.58
N VAL A 40 -5.79 9.19 -6.40
CA VAL A 40 -5.02 8.85 -5.19
C VAL A 40 -5.77 7.76 -4.45
N GLN A 41 -5.14 6.60 -4.32
CA GLN A 41 -5.61 5.50 -3.48
C GLN A 41 -4.72 5.45 -2.26
N ASP A 42 -5.30 5.72 -1.09
CA ASP A 42 -4.55 5.97 0.16
C ASP A 42 -5.52 5.92 1.36
N ILE A 43 -5.05 6.25 2.55
CA ILE A 43 -5.82 6.31 3.79
C ILE A 43 -5.92 7.73 4.33
N GLY A 44 -7.12 8.12 4.76
CA GLY A 44 -7.38 9.38 5.45
C GLY A 44 -7.31 10.63 4.58
N PHE A 45 -8.47 11.14 4.23
CA PHE A 45 -8.62 12.34 3.41
C PHE A 45 -9.43 13.42 4.14
N ASP A 46 -8.89 14.63 4.22
CA ASP A 46 -9.65 15.83 4.52
C ASP A 46 -10.15 16.45 3.20
N LEU A 47 -11.42 16.18 2.86
CA LEU A 47 -12.02 16.66 1.62
C LEU A 47 -12.26 18.17 1.62
N THR A 48 -12.20 18.82 2.78
CA THR A 48 -12.44 20.25 2.94
C THR A 48 -11.18 21.09 2.85
N HIS A 49 -10.00 20.43 2.76
CA HIS A 49 -8.72 21.13 2.79
C HIS A 49 -8.58 22.11 1.62
N PRO A 50 -8.19 23.38 1.86
CA PRO A 50 -8.11 24.43 0.82
C PRO A 50 -7.27 24.05 -0.39
N THR A 51 -6.22 23.24 -0.22
CA THR A 51 -5.33 22.80 -1.31
C THR A 51 -6.04 22.01 -2.40
N PHE A 52 -7.26 21.49 -2.11
CA PHE A 52 -8.10 20.77 -3.07
C PHE A 52 -9.06 21.66 -3.85
N TYR A 53 -9.01 22.96 -3.63
CA TYR A 53 -9.61 23.94 -4.51
C TYR A 53 -8.58 24.44 -5.54
N SER A 54 -9.04 25.17 -6.58
CA SER A 54 -8.13 25.95 -7.42
C SER A 54 -7.42 27.03 -6.57
N ALA A 55 -6.29 27.54 -7.06
CA ALA A 55 -5.49 28.51 -6.31
C ALA A 55 -6.29 29.76 -5.88
N ASP A 56 -7.26 30.16 -6.69
CA ASP A 56 -8.19 31.26 -6.42
C ASP A 56 -9.43 30.85 -5.60
N MET A 57 -9.51 29.61 -5.13
CA MET A 57 -10.63 29.02 -4.39
C MET A 57 -11.97 28.94 -5.17
N SER A 58 -11.98 29.27 -6.46
CA SER A 58 -13.22 29.34 -7.25
C SER A 58 -13.76 27.99 -7.71
N ARG A 59 -12.92 26.94 -7.72
CA ARG A 59 -13.26 25.60 -8.22
C ARG A 59 -12.78 24.49 -7.30
N TYR A 60 -13.70 23.66 -6.84
CA TYR A 60 -13.38 22.43 -6.12
C TYR A 60 -12.88 21.35 -7.08
N ARG A 61 -11.76 20.70 -6.75
CA ARG A 61 -11.05 19.81 -7.67
C ARG A 61 -11.20 18.33 -7.39
N ILE A 62 -11.63 17.92 -6.19
CA ILE A 62 -12.02 16.53 -5.95
C ILE A 62 -13.37 16.31 -6.64
N LYS A 63 -13.46 15.27 -7.46
CA LYS A 63 -14.66 14.99 -8.27
C LYS A 63 -15.44 13.81 -7.76
N ALA A 64 -14.73 12.82 -7.21
CA ALA A 64 -15.32 11.63 -6.62
C ALA A 64 -14.38 11.05 -5.56
N MET A 65 -14.95 10.36 -4.58
CA MET A 65 -14.23 9.55 -3.61
C MET A 65 -14.99 8.25 -3.36
N TRP A 66 -14.29 7.11 -3.40
CA TRP A 66 -14.79 5.84 -2.90
C TRP A 66 -14.21 5.56 -1.52
N ASP A 67 -15.07 5.56 -0.50
CA ASP A 67 -14.74 5.16 0.87
C ASP A 67 -14.99 3.64 1.00
N GLN A 68 -13.93 2.84 0.93
CA GLN A 68 -14.02 1.38 1.04
C GLN A 68 -14.36 0.92 2.46
N LEU A 69 -14.12 1.75 3.47
CA LEU A 69 -14.40 1.44 4.87
C LEU A 69 -15.85 1.74 5.28
N SER A 70 -16.59 2.49 4.47
CA SER A 70 -17.97 2.85 4.77
C SER A 70 -18.83 1.60 4.93
N LYS A 71 -19.62 1.55 6.01
CA LYS A 71 -20.62 0.51 6.25
C LYS A 71 -21.94 0.79 5.54
N ASP A 72 -22.11 1.98 5.00
CA ASP A 72 -23.28 2.36 4.20
C ASP A 72 -23.07 1.91 2.76
N SER A 73 -23.71 0.82 2.39
CA SER A 73 -23.71 0.29 1.02
C SER A 73 -25.06 0.44 0.31
N VAL A 74 -25.99 1.20 0.89
CA VAL A 74 -27.33 1.36 0.34
C VAL A 74 -27.28 2.17 -0.95
N GLY A 75 -27.77 1.56 -2.04
CA GLY A 75 -27.86 2.21 -3.35
C GLY A 75 -26.55 2.28 -4.14
N THR A 76 -25.49 1.64 -3.66
CA THR A 76 -24.23 1.49 -4.40
C THR A 76 -24.11 0.12 -5.07
N GLY A 77 -23.50 0.07 -6.26
CA GLY A 77 -23.11 -1.18 -6.95
C GLY A 77 -21.66 -1.61 -6.65
N LEU A 78 -20.99 -0.96 -5.69
CA LEU A 78 -19.61 -1.25 -5.35
C LEU A 78 -19.49 -2.52 -4.51
N TYR A 79 -18.34 -3.17 -4.60
CA TYR A 79 -18.08 -4.43 -3.88
C TYR A 79 -18.09 -4.26 -2.36
N VAL A 80 -17.51 -3.14 -1.87
CA VAL A 80 -17.51 -2.72 -0.46
C VAL A 80 -17.69 -1.20 -0.41
N GLY A 81 -18.10 -0.70 0.75
CA GLY A 81 -18.13 0.72 1.03
C GLY A 81 -19.13 1.50 0.18
N ARG A 82 -18.86 2.78 0.04
CA ARG A 82 -19.71 3.75 -0.67
C ARG A 82 -18.88 4.79 -1.39
N ASP A 83 -19.34 5.24 -2.55
CA ASP A 83 -18.78 6.41 -3.22
C ASP A 83 -19.59 7.69 -3.01
N TYR A 84 -18.91 8.80 -3.15
CA TYR A 84 -19.45 10.15 -3.10
C TYR A 84 -18.98 10.87 -4.35
N VAL A 85 -19.94 11.36 -5.15
CA VAL A 85 -19.66 11.98 -6.43
C VAL A 85 -20.19 13.41 -6.45
N GLY A 86 -19.35 14.34 -6.86
CA GLY A 86 -19.66 15.76 -6.97
C GLY A 86 -19.41 16.53 -5.67
N GLU A 87 -19.20 17.83 -5.83
CA GLU A 87 -18.78 18.75 -4.77
C GLU A 87 -19.71 18.72 -3.55
N GLN A 88 -21.01 18.77 -3.77
CA GLN A 88 -21.98 18.81 -2.67
C GLN A 88 -21.88 17.56 -1.78
N ALA A 89 -21.86 16.36 -2.36
CA ALA A 89 -21.79 15.12 -1.61
C ALA A 89 -20.45 14.98 -0.85
N LEU A 90 -19.36 15.36 -1.52
CA LEU A 90 -18.02 15.32 -0.95
C LEU A 90 -17.82 16.27 0.22
N LEU A 91 -18.29 17.51 0.09
CA LEU A 91 -18.20 18.49 1.17
C LEU A 91 -19.20 18.21 2.30
N GLN A 92 -20.32 17.56 2.02
CA GLN A 92 -21.28 17.14 3.04
C GLN A 92 -20.71 16.01 3.90
N VAL A 93 -20.00 15.02 3.33
CA VAL A 93 -19.35 13.97 4.10
C VAL A 93 -18.08 14.48 4.77
N GLY A 94 -17.31 15.34 4.13
CA GLY A 94 -16.13 16.02 4.65
C GLY A 94 -14.87 15.16 4.75
N HIS A 95 -15.03 13.86 5.05
CA HIS A 95 -13.93 12.89 5.19
C HIS A 95 -14.45 11.45 5.12
N PRO A 96 -13.62 10.43 4.79
CA PRO A 96 -13.97 9.01 4.88
C PRO A 96 -14.10 8.52 6.33
N VAL A 97 -14.38 7.21 6.49
CA VAL A 97 -14.60 6.59 7.81
C VAL A 97 -13.40 6.67 8.73
N ASP A 98 -12.19 6.50 8.24
CA ASP A 98 -10.97 6.68 9.04
C ASP A 98 -10.68 8.16 9.34
N GLY A 99 -11.36 9.03 8.64
CA GLY A 99 -11.54 10.43 8.93
C GLY A 99 -10.23 11.19 9.02
N LEU A 100 -10.21 12.13 9.97
CA LEU A 100 -9.03 12.94 10.28
C LEU A 100 -8.07 12.24 11.26
N THR A 101 -8.32 10.97 11.58
CA THR A 101 -7.40 10.16 12.41
C THR A 101 -6.20 9.73 11.57
N GLU A 102 -6.45 9.30 10.35
CA GLU A 102 -5.42 9.08 9.34
C GLU A 102 -5.39 10.32 8.43
N THR A 103 -4.20 10.74 8.01
CA THR A 103 -4.05 11.96 7.20
C THR A 103 -3.07 11.77 6.04
N HIS A 104 -2.61 10.55 5.86
CA HIS A 104 -1.60 10.21 4.87
C HIS A 104 -2.08 10.53 3.45
N GLY A 105 -3.32 10.17 3.11
CA GLY A 105 -3.92 10.42 1.81
C GLY A 105 -4.09 11.92 1.50
N THR A 106 -4.45 12.74 2.50
CA THR A 106 -4.45 14.20 2.33
C THR A 106 -3.07 14.73 1.96
N HIS A 107 -2.04 14.23 2.64
CA HIS A 107 -0.65 14.65 2.41
C HIS A 107 -0.16 14.21 1.03
N THR A 108 -0.33 12.96 0.65
CA THR A 108 0.11 12.44 -0.65
C THR A 108 -0.64 13.08 -1.82
N ALA A 109 -1.96 13.29 -1.68
CA ALA A 109 -2.76 14.02 -2.67
C ALA A 109 -2.30 15.48 -2.80
N GLY A 110 -1.95 16.12 -1.69
CA GLY A 110 -1.38 17.48 -1.68
C GLY A 110 -0.05 17.56 -2.42
N ILE A 111 0.85 16.61 -2.20
CA ILE A 111 2.14 16.50 -2.91
C ILE A 111 1.93 16.27 -4.40
N ALA A 112 1.02 15.37 -4.76
CA ALA A 112 0.76 15.04 -6.16
C ALA A 112 0.08 16.19 -6.92
N ALA A 113 -0.95 16.80 -6.33
CA ALA A 113 -1.83 17.70 -7.04
C ALA A 113 -2.41 18.88 -6.24
N GLY A 114 -1.90 19.18 -5.04
CA GLY A 114 -2.36 20.33 -4.26
C GLY A 114 -2.14 21.66 -5.00
N SER A 115 -3.11 22.55 -4.95
CA SER A 115 -3.02 23.86 -5.62
C SER A 115 -2.10 24.86 -4.90
N GLY A 116 -1.78 24.57 -3.63
CA GLY A 116 -1.13 25.52 -2.72
C GLY A 116 -2.08 26.53 -2.09
N ALA A 117 -3.38 26.47 -2.34
CA ALA A 117 -4.33 27.34 -1.67
C ALA A 117 -4.34 27.03 -0.16
N GLU A 118 -4.23 28.10 0.65
CA GLU A 118 -4.27 28.04 2.12
C GLU A 118 -5.58 28.63 2.69
N GLY A 119 -6.48 29.02 1.80
CA GLY A 119 -7.65 29.82 2.17
C GLY A 119 -7.35 31.32 2.25
N ASN A 120 -8.39 32.12 2.39
CA ASN A 120 -8.30 33.59 2.55
C ASN A 120 -7.46 34.31 1.47
N GLY A 121 -7.39 33.77 0.26
CA GLY A 121 -6.62 34.36 -0.84
C GLY A 121 -5.11 34.13 -0.77
N VAL A 122 -4.63 33.36 0.18
CA VAL A 122 -3.21 33.00 0.31
C VAL A 122 -2.94 31.75 -0.52
N VAL A 123 -1.84 31.78 -1.28
CA VAL A 123 -1.34 30.65 -2.07
C VAL A 123 0.09 30.35 -1.64
N SER A 124 0.31 29.15 -1.15
CA SER A 124 1.62 28.66 -0.77
C SER A 124 2.51 28.42 -2.00
N PRO A 125 3.83 28.69 -1.92
CA PRO A 125 4.77 28.25 -2.95
C PRO A 125 4.92 26.72 -2.97
N TYR A 126 4.51 26.01 -1.92
CA TYR A 126 4.63 24.55 -1.76
C TYR A 126 3.42 23.83 -2.35
N ARG A 127 3.15 24.06 -3.62
CA ARG A 127 2.08 23.38 -4.35
C ARG A 127 2.52 22.02 -4.89
N GLY A 128 1.56 21.16 -5.19
CA GLY A 128 1.77 19.86 -5.81
C GLY A 128 2.30 19.96 -7.26
N ILE A 129 2.70 18.82 -7.80
CA ILE A 129 3.29 18.77 -9.16
C ILE A 129 2.21 19.05 -10.22
N ALA A 130 1.02 18.42 -10.11
CA ALA A 130 -0.09 18.56 -11.04
C ALA A 130 -1.20 19.47 -10.45
N TYR A 131 -0.84 20.68 -10.06
CA TYR A 131 -1.67 21.56 -9.23
C TYR A 131 -3.00 22.05 -9.86
N ASP A 132 -3.23 21.80 -11.13
CA ASP A 132 -4.49 22.12 -11.83
C ASP A 132 -5.31 20.86 -12.20
N ALA A 133 -4.83 19.67 -11.86
CA ALA A 133 -5.54 18.43 -12.15
C ALA A 133 -6.86 18.32 -11.38
N ASP A 134 -7.81 17.57 -11.94
CA ASP A 134 -8.94 17.06 -11.17
C ASP A 134 -8.49 15.85 -10.33
N LEU A 135 -9.11 15.66 -9.16
CA LEU A 135 -8.77 14.59 -8.22
C LEU A 135 -9.90 13.57 -8.13
N VAL A 136 -9.54 12.29 -8.11
CA VAL A 136 -10.44 11.18 -7.75
C VAL A 136 -9.75 10.34 -6.68
N LEU A 137 -10.42 10.10 -5.58
CA LEU A 137 -9.84 9.49 -4.39
C LEU A 137 -10.45 8.12 -4.12
N VAL A 138 -9.64 7.21 -3.58
CA VAL A 138 -10.11 5.96 -2.99
C VAL A 138 -9.51 5.87 -1.59
N ASP A 139 -10.38 5.86 -0.58
CA ASP A 139 -10.00 5.57 0.79
C ASP A 139 -9.92 4.06 0.95
N ASN A 140 -8.68 3.58 1.00
CA ASN A 140 -8.34 2.17 0.89
C ASN A 140 -8.25 1.50 2.27
N ALA A 141 -8.47 0.20 2.32
CA ALA A 141 -8.25 -0.59 3.53
C ALA A 141 -6.79 -1.04 3.62
N ALA A 142 -6.04 -0.45 4.54
CA ALA A 142 -4.64 -0.78 4.82
C ALA A 142 -4.46 -1.27 6.27
N GLY A 143 -3.22 -1.67 6.62
CA GLY A 143 -2.91 -2.16 7.97
C GLY A 143 -3.23 -1.15 9.08
N ASP A 144 -3.02 0.13 8.80
CA ASP A 144 -3.15 1.20 9.81
C ASP A 144 -4.62 1.54 10.14
N ASN A 145 -5.55 1.34 9.18
CA ASN A 145 -6.97 1.61 9.37
C ASN A 145 -7.84 0.35 9.53
N VAL A 146 -7.23 -0.84 9.63
CA VAL A 146 -7.94 -2.13 9.79
C VAL A 146 -8.88 -2.15 11.01
N LYS A 147 -8.65 -1.32 12.01
CA LYS A 147 -9.50 -1.15 13.21
C LYS A 147 -10.94 -0.71 12.89
N TYR A 148 -11.18 -0.12 11.71
CA TYR A 148 -12.51 0.29 11.27
C TYR A 148 -13.28 -0.82 10.56
N ILE A 149 -12.62 -1.93 10.22
CA ILE A 149 -13.22 -3.09 9.55
C ILE A 149 -13.66 -4.12 10.61
N ASP A 150 -14.89 -4.60 10.52
CA ASP A 150 -15.33 -5.71 11.36
C ASP A 150 -14.48 -6.96 11.02
N PRO A 151 -13.92 -7.68 12.01
CA PRO A 151 -13.11 -8.88 11.79
C PRO A 151 -13.77 -9.94 10.88
N LYS A 152 -15.10 -10.06 10.93
CA LYS A 152 -15.86 -10.99 10.06
C LYS A 152 -15.78 -10.59 8.57
N ASP A 153 -15.46 -9.33 8.27
CA ASP A 153 -15.42 -8.76 6.92
C ASP A 153 -13.99 -8.64 6.36
N TYR A 154 -12.94 -8.98 7.12
CA TYR A 154 -11.55 -8.89 6.65
C TYR A 154 -11.28 -9.62 5.34
N TYR A 155 -11.99 -10.72 5.09
CA TYR A 155 -11.82 -11.49 3.85
C TYR A 155 -12.22 -10.72 2.59
N LYS A 156 -12.96 -9.63 2.72
CA LYS A 156 -13.40 -8.78 1.61
C LYS A 156 -12.28 -7.86 1.11
N PHE A 157 -11.30 -7.55 1.96
CA PHE A 157 -10.25 -6.60 1.69
C PHE A 157 -8.97 -7.35 1.33
N THR A 158 -8.65 -7.32 0.04
CA THR A 158 -7.53 -8.05 -0.55
C THR A 158 -6.95 -7.22 -1.69
N TYR A 159 -5.91 -7.69 -2.35
CA TYR A 159 -5.40 -7.08 -3.59
C TYR A 159 -6.47 -6.87 -4.68
N ALA A 160 -7.54 -7.68 -4.67
CA ALA A 160 -8.67 -7.43 -5.57
C ALA A 160 -9.39 -6.11 -5.24
N THR A 161 -9.50 -5.76 -3.96
CA THR A 161 -10.09 -4.49 -3.52
C THR A 161 -9.22 -3.30 -3.96
N ASP A 162 -7.88 -3.44 -3.88
CA ASP A 162 -6.95 -2.44 -4.39
C ASP A 162 -7.13 -2.23 -5.90
N ALA A 163 -7.18 -3.33 -6.66
CA ALA A 163 -7.35 -3.27 -8.11
C ALA A 163 -8.72 -2.69 -8.52
N LEU A 164 -9.77 -2.96 -7.75
CA LEU A 164 -11.09 -2.34 -7.95
C LEU A 164 -11.05 -0.83 -7.68
N GLY A 165 -10.23 -0.38 -6.73
CA GLY A 165 -10.00 1.04 -6.50
C GLY A 165 -9.33 1.73 -7.69
N PHE A 166 -8.30 1.12 -8.26
CA PHE A 166 -7.67 1.64 -9.49
C PHE A 166 -8.67 1.68 -10.65
N LYS A 167 -9.46 0.61 -10.80
CA LYS A 167 -10.50 0.57 -11.83
C LYS A 167 -11.53 1.68 -11.64
N TYR A 168 -11.99 1.93 -10.43
CA TYR A 168 -12.92 3.01 -10.12
C TYR A 168 -12.40 4.38 -10.58
N ILE A 169 -11.12 4.66 -10.29
CA ILE A 169 -10.48 5.91 -10.70
C ILE A 169 -10.40 6.02 -12.22
N PHE A 170 -9.95 4.96 -12.90
CA PHE A 170 -9.85 4.95 -14.36
C PHE A 170 -11.22 5.04 -15.04
N ASP A 171 -12.24 4.31 -14.54
CA ASP A 171 -13.60 4.38 -15.06
C ASP A 171 -14.15 5.82 -14.99
N TYR A 172 -13.88 6.54 -13.89
CA TYR A 172 -14.25 7.95 -13.79
C TYR A 172 -13.54 8.79 -14.85
N ALA A 173 -12.23 8.62 -15.01
CA ALA A 173 -11.44 9.38 -15.98
C ALA A 173 -11.91 9.12 -17.42
N ASP A 174 -12.21 7.87 -17.76
CA ASP A 174 -12.74 7.48 -19.07
C ASP A 174 -14.09 8.11 -19.37
N GLN A 175 -15.00 8.12 -18.39
CA GLN A 175 -16.30 8.82 -18.52
C GLN A 175 -16.11 10.30 -18.80
N GLN A 176 -15.05 10.91 -18.25
CA GLN A 176 -14.69 12.30 -18.50
C GLN A 176 -13.81 12.50 -19.74
N ARG A 177 -13.41 11.41 -20.43
CA ARG A 177 -12.49 11.43 -21.59
C ARG A 177 -11.16 12.12 -21.26
N LYS A 178 -10.62 11.87 -20.08
CA LYS A 178 -9.35 12.45 -19.60
C LYS A 178 -8.32 11.37 -19.36
N PRO A 179 -7.05 11.63 -19.65
CA PRO A 179 -5.98 10.76 -19.17
C PRO A 179 -5.90 10.80 -17.64
N CYS A 180 -5.41 9.71 -17.07
CA CYS A 180 -5.36 9.52 -15.63
C CYS A 180 -3.99 8.99 -15.18
N VAL A 181 -3.49 9.53 -14.07
CA VAL A 181 -2.33 9.02 -13.35
C VAL A 181 -2.76 8.73 -11.92
N ILE A 182 -2.57 7.50 -11.47
CA ILE A 182 -2.88 7.09 -10.09
C ILE A 182 -1.59 7.09 -9.26
N ASN A 183 -1.62 7.79 -8.13
CA ASN A 183 -0.64 7.67 -7.07
C ASN A 183 -1.11 6.62 -6.06
N PHE A 184 -0.27 5.60 -5.84
CA PHE A 184 -0.49 4.56 -4.85
C PHE A 184 0.70 4.52 -3.89
N SER A 185 0.56 5.22 -2.76
CA SER A 185 1.62 5.39 -1.77
C SER A 185 1.55 4.35 -0.66
N GLU A 186 1.13 3.16 -0.98
CA GLU A 186 1.13 2.01 -0.10
C GLU A 186 2.18 0.99 -0.55
N GLY A 187 2.57 0.11 0.36
CA GLY A 187 3.53 -0.93 0.07
C GLY A 187 3.32 -2.15 0.95
N SER A 188 3.54 -3.32 0.37
CA SER A 188 3.56 -4.60 1.08
C SER A 188 4.88 -5.31 0.85
N THR A 189 5.40 -5.95 1.90
CA THR A 189 6.56 -6.85 1.79
C THR A 189 6.13 -8.31 1.60
N GLN A 190 4.84 -8.58 1.43
CA GLN A 190 4.30 -9.94 1.34
C GLN A 190 4.59 -10.61 0.00
N ASP A 191 4.69 -9.84 -1.08
CA ASP A 191 5.01 -10.35 -2.41
C ASP A 191 6.17 -9.57 -3.05
N ILE A 192 7.36 -9.68 -2.43
CA ILE A 192 8.59 -9.02 -2.90
C ILE A 192 9.03 -9.52 -4.29
N HIS A 193 8.63 -10.72 -4.67
CA HIS A 193 9.04 -11.34 -5.93
C HIS A 193 8.03 -11.20 -7.06
N GLY A 194 6.86 -10.60 -6.81
CA GLY A 194 5.83 -10.45 -7.82
C GLY A 194 5.20 -11.78 -8.22
N TYR A 195 4.92 -12.66 -7.27
CA TYR A 195 4.35 -13.98 -7.53
C TYR A 195 2.84 -14.00 -7.62
N ASP A 196 2.17 -12.93 -7.25
CA ASP A 196 0.73 -12.78 -7.47
C ASP A 196 0.44 -12.44 -8.95
N GLN A 197 0.57 -13.47 -9.79
CA GLN A 197 0.41 -13.33 -11.23
C GLN A 197 -0.96 -12.75 -11.60
N LEU A 198 -2.01 -13.19 -10.93
CA LEU A 198 -3.37 -12.72 -11.23
C LEU A 198 -3.52 -11.22 -10.96
N TYR A 199 -2.94 -10.73 -9.84
CA TYR A 199 -2.95 -9.32 -9.52
C TYR A 199 -2.19 -8.50 -10.57
N TYR A 200 -1.01 -8.94 -10.96
CA TYR A 200 -0.19 -8.24 -11.97
C TYR A 200 -0.77 -8.30 -13.38
N GLU A 201 -1.43 -9.39 -13.75
CA GLU A 201 -2.19 -9.47 -15.01
C GLU A 201 -3.36 -8.47 -15.00
N LEU A 202 -4.06 -8.33 -13.87
CA LEU A 202 -5.14 -7.36 -13.70
C LEU A 202 -4.59 -5.93 -13.80
N LEU A 203 -3.50 -5.59 -13.11
CA LEU A 203 -2.86 -4.26 -13.22
C LEU A 203 -2.44 -3.98 -14.67
N SER A 204 -1.87 -4.97 -15.35
CA SER A 204 -1.47 -4.85 -16.75
C SER A 204 -2.67 -4.61 -17.68
N SER A 205 -3.83 -5.17 -17.37
CA SER A 205 -5.06 -4.95 -18.13
C SER A 205 -5.68 -3.57 -17.92
N LEU A 206 -5.40 -2.95 -16.78
CA LEU A 206 -5.90 -1.60 -16.42
C LEU A 206 -5.00 -0.48 -16.94
N THR A 207 -3.73 -0.77 -17.22
CA THR A 207 -2.74 0.25 -17.61
C THR A 207 -2.52 0.28 -19.13
N GLY A 208 -2.16 1.45 -19.62
CA GLY A 208 -1.93 1.69 -21.05
C GLY A 208 -1.83 3.18 -21.38
N PRO A 209 -1.91 3.55 -22.65
CA PRO A 209 -1.92 4.96 -23.04
C PRO A 209 -3.05 5.73 -22.33
N GLY A 210 -2.69 6.73 -21.54
CA GLY A 210 -3.63 7.52 -20.75
C GLY A 210 -4.00 6.94 -19.38
N HIS A 211 -3.56 5.70 -19.07
CA HIS A 211 -3.80 5.05 -17.78
C HIS A 211 -2.48 4.63 -17.14
N ILE A 212 -2.04 5.35 -16.13
CA ILE A 212 -0.73 5.13 -15.48
C ILE A 212 -0.95 4.92 -13.98
N ILE A 213 -0.33 3.88 -13.41
CA ILE A 213 -0.23 3.67 -11.97
C ILE A 213 1.21 3.89 -11.54
N VAL A 214 1.41 4.72 -10.52
CA VAL A 214 2.71 4.97 -9.89
C VAL A 214 2.64 4.49 -8.45
N SER A 215 3.42 3.49 -8.11
CA SER A 215 3.50 2.92 -6.77
C SER A 215 4.78 3.35 -6.06
N SER A 216 4.72 3.47 -4.74
CA SER A 216 5.88 3.73 -3.90
C SER A 216 6.80 2.52 -3.81
N ALA A 217 8.10 2.77 -3.62
CA ALA A 217 9.08 1.71 -3.33
C ALA A 217 9.07 1.28 -1.85
N GLY A 218 8.24 1.91 -1.01
CA GLY A 218 8.12 1.66 0.43
C GLY A 218 9.20 2.31 1.29
N ASN A 219 9.03 2.23 2.60
CA ASN A 219 9.88 2.89 3.60
C ASN A 219 10.89 1.94 4.24
N ASN A 220 11.09 0.74 3.70
CA ASN A 220 11.88 -0.32 4.31
C ASN A 220 13.32 -0.42 3.78
N GLY A 221 13.85 0.62 3.12
CA GLY A 221 15.19 0.61 2.52
C GLY A 221 16.34 0.30 3.49
N ALA A 222 16.16 0.61 4.79
CA ALA A 222 17.11 0.23 5.83
C ALA A 222 16.88 -1.19 6.41
N LYS A 223 15.78 -1.84 6.06
CA LYS A 223 15.44 -3.20 6.50
C LYS A 223 15.87 -4.21 5.45
N ARG A 224 16.33 -5.38 5.89
CA ARG A 224 16.63 -6.51 5.01
C ARG A 224 15.43 -7.44 4.97
N SER A 225 14.60 -7.30 3.94
CA SER A 225 13.42 -8.15 3.71
C SER A 225 13.74 -9.36 2.82
N TYR A 226 14.93 -9.42 2.25
CA TYR A 226 15.36 -10.45 1.32
C TYR A 226 16.75 -10.99 1.69
N ILE A 227 16.90 -12.30 1.61
CA ILE A 227 18.17 -12.99 1.81
C ILE A 227 18.46 -13.86 0.60
N HIS A 228 19.55 -13.58 -0.08
CA HIS A 228 20.07 -14.43 -1.12
C HIS A 228 21.10 -15.40 -0.55
N LYS A 229 20.92 -16.70 -0.85
CA LYS A 229 21.93 -17.73 -0.56
C LYS A 229 22.75 -17.95 -1.82
N PRO A 230 23.99 -17.48 -1.90
CA PRO A 230 24.86 -17.72 -3.06
C PRO A 230 25.08 -19.21 -3.33
N ALA A 231 25.36 -19.55 -4.56
CA ALA A 231 25.78 -20.90 -4.93
C ALA A 231 27.04 -21.29 -4.15
N GLY A 232 27.09 -22.53 -3.69
CA GLY A 232 28.21 -23.04 -2.88
C GLY A 232 28.12 -22.75 -1.38
N GLN A 233 27.26 -21.85 -0.92
CA GLN A 233 27.00 -21.71 0.51
C GLN A 233 26.07 -22.83 0.99
N GLU A 234 26.37 -23.40 2.15
CA GLU A 234 25.56 -24.47 2.74
C GLU A 234 24.23 -23.93 3.28
N LYS A 235 24.24 -22.75 3.90
CA LYS A 235 23.08 -22.16 4.56
C LYS A 235 23.06 -20.64 4.44
N ALA A 236 21.87 -20.06 4.55
CA ALA A 236 21.65 -18.64 4.79
C ALA A 236 20.47 -18.48 5.75
N GLY A 237 20.42 -17.40 6.50
CA GLY A 237 19.33 -17.16 7.45
C GLY A 237 19.42 -15.78 8.07
N THR A 238 18.43 -15.47 8.92
CA THR A 238 18.35 -14.24 9.68
C THR A 238 17.73 -14.48 11.04
N PHE A 239 17.76 -13.47 11.88
CA PHE A 239 17.08 -13.47 13.17
C PHE A 239 15.80 -12.64 13.04
N LEU A 240 14.70 -13.18 13.57
CA LEU A 240 13.47 -12.45 13.82
C LEU A 240 13.44 -12.12 15.32
N VAL A 241 13.41 -10.86 15.64
CA VAL A 241 13.38 -10.35 17.02
C VAL A 241 12.07 -9.63 17.22
N GLY A 242 11.37 -9.91 18.29
CA GLY A 242 10.14 -9.19 18.61
C GLY A 242 9.19 -9.97 19.50
N GLU A 243 8.09 -9.34 19.82
CA GLU A 243 6.99 -9.87 20.59
C GLU A 243 6.24 -11.00 19.85
N PRO A 244 5.27 -11.70 20.51
CA PRO A 244 4.53 -12.81 19.91
C PRO A 244 3.77 -12.36 18.68
N HIS A 245 4.34 -12.62 17.52
CA HIS A 245 3.82 -12.23 16.22
C HIS A 245 3.82 -13.39 15.25
N THR A 246 3.19 -13.15 14.13
CA THR A 246 3.26 -14.03 12.98
C THR A 246 4.36 -13.53 12.06
N ALA A 247 5.29 -14.39 11.70
CA ALA A 247 6.26 -14.13 10.65
C ALA A 247 5.97 -15.02 9.44
N SER A 248 5.96 -14.44 8.26
CA SER A 248 5.84 -15.17 6.99
C SER A 248 7.18 -15.14 6.26
N VAL A 249 7.62 -16.29 5.77
CA VAL A 249 8.87 -16.42 5.02
C VAL A 249 8.59 -17.23 3.77
N THR A 250 8.75 -16.63 2.60
CA THR A 250 8.72 -17.34 1.32
C THR A 250 10.14 -17.74 0.92
N CYS A 251 10.35 -19.03 0.71
CA CYS A 251 11.63 -19.56 0.28
C CYS A 251 11.52 -20.18 -1.10
N THR A 252 12.43 -19.84 -1.99
CA THR A 252 12.51 -20.41 -3.34
C THR A 252 13.86 -21.05 -3.61
N SER A 253 13.87 -22.21 -4.25
CA SER A 253 15.09 -22.90 -4.68
C SER A 253 14.84 -23.69 -5.96
N VAL A 254 15.88 -23.97 -6.73
CA VAL A 254 15.79 -24.91 -7.86
C VAL A 254 15.81 -26.38 -7.42
N LYS A 255 16.14 -26.65 -6.16
CA LYS A 255 16.19 -27.99 -5.59
C LYS A 255 15.48 -28.01 -4.24
N PRO A 256 15.00 -29.18 -3.76
CA PRO A 256 14.52 -29.33 -2.41
C PRO A 256 15.54 -28.85 -1.37
N PHE A 257 15.05 -28.27 -0.29
CA PHE A 257 15.87 -27.72 0.79
C PHE A 257 15.25 -28.03 2.16
N VAL A 258 15.97 -27.73 3.21
CA VAL A 258 15.49 -27.81 4.58
C VAL A 258 15.33 -26.40 5.13
N PHE A 259 14.10 -26.07 5.57
CA PHE A 259 13.85 -24.85 6.32
C PHE A 259 14.08 -25.14 7.82
N ARG A 260 15.04 -24.45 8.42
CA ARG A 260 15.35 -24.59 9.84
C ARG A 260 14.87 -23.39 10.63
N THR A 261 14.08 -23.64 11.66
CA THR A 261 13.71 -22.65 12.68
C THR A 261 14.41 -22.97 13.98
N THR A 262 15.05 -21.96 14.57
CA THR A 262 15.71 -22.08 15.89
C THR A 262 15.14 -21.05 16.83
N ILE A 263 14.65 -21.48 17.98
CA ILE A 263 14.17 -20.60 19.04
C ILE A 263 15.29 -20.51 20.10
N TYR A 264 15.72 -19.29 20.36
CA TYR A 264 16.70 -18.96 21.38
C TYR A 264 16.01 -18.50 22.68
N ASN A 265 16.77 -18.36 23.76
CA ASN A 265 16.31 -17.91 25.08
C ASN A 265 15.26 -18.81 25.74
N VAL A 266 15.29 -20.11 25.43
CA VAL A 266 14.42 -21.10 26.05
C VAL A 266 15.12 -21.72 27.23
N ALA A 267 14.41 -22.06 28.31
CA ALA A 267 14.94 -22.51 29.59
C ALA A 267 15.91 -23.72 29.50
N ASN A 268 15.75 -24.56 28.47
CA ASN A 268 16.57 -25.78 28.29
C ASN A 268 17.51 -25.71 27.07
N GLY A 269 17.92 -24.51 26.68
CA GLY A 269 18.74 -24.25 25.49
C GLY A 269 17.94 -24.13 24.20
N PRO A 270 18.59 -23.77 23.08
CA PRO A 270 17.92 -23.54 21.82
C PRO A 270 17.12 -24.75 21.33
N LYS A 271 15.88 -24.53 20.92
CA LYS A 271 15.06 -25.53 20.22
C LYS A 271 15.21 -25.39 18.72
N VAL A 272 15.51 -26.49 18.05
CA VAL A 272 15.75 -26.52 16.60
C VAL A 272 14.72 -27.41 15.92
N PHE A 273 14.14 -26.91 14.83
CA PHE A 273 13.17 -27.63 14.00
C PHE A 273 13.57 -27.59 12.55
N ASP A 274 13.68 -28.74 11.94
CA ASP A 274 14.00 -28.92 10.52
C ASP A 274 12.77 -29.38 9.76
N ILE A 275 12.39 -28.60 8.75
CA ILE A 275 11.28 -28.89 7.85
C ILE A 275 11.85 -29.15 6.46
N PRO A 276 12.05 -30.40 6.05
CA PRO A 276 12.41 -30.73 4.68
C PRO A 276 11.25 -30.41 3.76
N THR A 277 11.49 -29.68 2.67
CA THR A 277 10.44 -29.32 1.71
C THR A 277 9.80 -30.53 1.03
N THR A 278 10.50 -31.66 1.02
CA THR A 278 9.96 -32.95 0.54
C THR A 278 8.81 -33.50 1.40
N LYS A 279 8.63 -32.99 2.62
CA LYS A 279 7.52 -33.36 3.52
C LYS A 279 6.36 -32.35 3.48
N VAL A 280 6.52 -31.23 2.78
CA VAL A 280 5.47 -30.21 2.66
C VAL A 280 4.46 -30.67 1.62
N CYS A 281 3.19 -30.75 2.00
CA CYS A 281 2.09 -31.09 1.11
C CYS A 281 1.15 -29.90 0.90
N ALA A 282 0.18 -30.06 -0.01
CA ALA A 282 -0.78 -28.98 -0.32
C ALA A 282 -1.71 -28.64 0.86
N ALA A 283 -1.86 -29.53 1.83
CA ALA A 283 -2.63 -29.25 3.03
C ALA A 283 -1.85 -28.25 3.90
N ARG A 284 -2.54 -27.18 4.36
CA ARG A 284 -1.99 -26.17 5.27
C ARG A 284 -1.95 -26.68 6.71
N ASP A 285 -1.32 -27.81 6.91
CA ASP A 285 -1.21 -28.41 8.23
C ASP A 285 -0.07 -27.79 9.03
N SER A 286 -0.24 -27.74 10.35
CA SER A 286 0.83 -27.39 11.27
C SER A 286 1.87 -28.50 11.26
N LEU A 287 2.99 -28.29 10.61
CA LEU A 287 4.10 -29.26 10.58
C LEU A 287 4.84 -29.32 11.89
N PHE A 288 4.65 -28.33 12.74
CA PHE A 288 5.25 -28.26 14.05
C PHE A 288 4.35 -27.47 15.00
N THR A 289 4.17 -27.99 16.21
CA THR A 289 3.49 -27.30 17.32
C THR A 289 4.18 -27.70 18.63
N ASP A 290 4.63 -26.71 19.40
CA ASP A 290 5.18 -26.95 20.75
C ASP A 290 4.89 -25.73 21.65
N SER A 291 4.99 -25.92 22.96
CA SER A 291 4.98 -24.85 23.93
C SER A 291 6.39 -24.57 24.44
N VAL A 292 6.73 -23.29 24.49
CA VAL A 292 8.04 -22.82 24.94
C VAL A 292 7.87 -21.78 26.05
N VAL A 293 8.83 -21.72 26.94
CA VAL A 293 8.90 -20.65 27.96
C VAL A 293 10.07 -19.75 27.60
N ILE A 294 9.79 -18.47 27.41
CA ILE A 294 10.74 -17.40 27.07
C ILE A 294 10.57 -16.32 28.12
N ASP A 295 11.63 -15.96 28.83
CA ASP A 295 11.62 -14.94 29.90
C ASP A 295 10.48 -15.13 30.90
N GLY A 296 10.25 -16.39 31.31
CA GLY A 296 9.20 -16.74 32.26
C GLY A 296 7.78 -16.78 31.75
N LYS A 297 7.54 -16.38 30.50
CA LYS A 297 6.23 -16.42 29.84
C LYS A 297 6.10 -17.65 28.95
N LYS A 298 4.94 -18.27 28.95
CA LYS A 298 4.64 -19.44 28.13
C LYS A 298 4.02 -19.03 26.80
N TYR A 299 4.51 -19.61 25.72
CA TYR A 299 4.03 -19.37 24.36
C TYR A 299 3.71 -20.68 23.65
N LEU A 300 2.66 -20.68 22.84
CA LEU A 300 2.41 -21.71 21.86
C LEU A 300 3.11 -21.31 20.55
N TRP A 301 3.99 -22.18 20.07
CA TRP A 301 4.73 -21.99 18.84
C TRP A 301 4.23 -22.94 17.77
N LYS A 302 3.89 -22.40 16.59
CA LYS A 302 3.44 -23.19 15.44
C LYS A 302 4.21 -22.78 14.20
N VAL A 303 4.58 -23.76 13.38
CA VAL A 303 5.09 -23.55 12.04
C VAL A 303 4.20 -24.29 11.05
N LEU A 304 3.57 -23.54 10.14
CA LEU A 304 2.83 -24.07 9.01
C LEU A 304 3.71 -23.92 7.77
N ALA A 305 3.65 -24.87 6.87
CA ALA A 305 4.32 -24.78 5.59
C ALA A 305 3.41 -25.34 4.49
N TYR A 306 3.43 -24.68 3.34
CA TYR A 306 2.65 -25.09 2.17
C TYR A 306 3.34 -24.66 0.88
N PRO A 307 3.12 -25.36 -0.25
CA PRO A 307 3.64 -24.92 -1.53
C PRO A 307 3.14 -23.52 -1.88
N ASN A 308 4.04 -22.68 -2.40
CA ASN A 308 3.64 -21.38 -2.90
C ASN A 308 2.78 -21.55 -4.15
N SER A 309 1.58 -20.97 -4.15
CA SER A 309 0.60 -21.13 -5.23
C SER A 309 0.93 -20.37 -6.50
N TYR A 310 1.84 -19.40 -6.43
CA TYR A 310 2.14 -18.49 -7.54
C TYR A 310 3.42 -18.84 -8.31
N ASN A 311 4.34 -19.60 -7.71
CA ASN A 311 5.60 -19.97 -8.35
C ASN A 311 5.68 -21.47 -8.64
N HIS A 312 5.19 -21.87 -9.80
CA HIS A 312 5.23 -23.27 -10.25
C HIS A 312 6.52 -23.66 -10.98
N THR A 313 7.41 -22.70 -11.28
CA THR A 313 8.64 -22.95 -12.05
C THR A 313 9.82 -23.31 -11.18
N LYS A 314 9.74 -23.10 -9.87
CA LYS A 314 10.77 -23.38 -8.87
C LYS A 314 10.16 -24.09 -7.67
N THR A 315 10.99 -24.76 -6.90
CA THR A 315 10.60 -25.23 -5.59
C THR A 315 10.43 -24.02 -4.67
N ALA A 316 9.19 -23.62 -4.45
CA ALA A 316 8.81 -22.46 -3.67
C ALA A 316 7.83 -22.87 -2.57
N TYR A 317 8.09 -22.46 -1.35
CA TYR A 317 7.27 -22.78 -0.18
C TYR A 317 7.11 -21.55 0.71
N ASP A 318 5.91 -21.41 1.29
CA ASP A 318 5.61 -20.45 2.32
C ASP A 318 5.67 -21.11 3.70
N PHE A 319 6.38 -20.48 4.61
CA PHE A 319 6.50 -20.86 6.01
C PHE A 319 5.88 -19.78 6.88
N LEU A 320 4.84 -20.14 7.61
CA LEU A 320 4.16 -19.25 8.52
C LEU A 320 4.49 -19.62 9.95
N ILE A 321 5.26 -18.79 10.62
CA ILE A 321 5.71 -18.96 11.99
C ILE A 321 4.80 -18.14 12.89
N LYS A 322 4.09 -18.81 13.80
CA LYS A 322 3.18 -18.15 14.75
C LYS A 322 3.63 -18.39 16.17
N SER A 323 3.62 -17.34 16.96
CA SER A 323 3.84 -17.38 18.40
C SER A 323 2.63 -16.75 19.09
N THR A 324 1.99 -17.49 19.99
CA THR A 324 0.82 -17.02 20.73
C THR A 324 1.10 -17.16 22.22
N ALA A 325 0.93 -16.08 22.98
CA ALA A 325 1.01 -16.12 24.44
C ALA A 325 -0.09 -17.04 25.01
N LEU A 326 0.23 -17.84 26.01
CA LEU A 326 -0.67 -18.78 26.70
C LEU A 326 -1.00 -18.29 28.10
#